data_d4a434ba7cf12722da9cc4abe2acbb1a
#
_entry.id   d4a434ba7cf12722da9cc4abe2acbb1a
#
_cell.length_a   1.000
_cell.length_b   1.000
_cell.length_c   1.000
_cell.angle_alpha   90.00
_cell.angle_beta   90.00
_cell.angle_gamma   90.00
#
_symmetry.space_group_name_H-M   'P 1'
#
loop_
_entity.id
_entity.type
_entity.pdbx_description
1 polymer ?
#
loop_
_entity_poly.entity_id
_entity_poly.type
_entity_poly.pdbx_seq_one_letter_code
_entity_poly.pdbx_strand_id
1 'polypeptide(L)' 'KNEELRKYYEIFTAAWKLFRAYHAAESDEDRLRLMTAGELIYQKYPCDLMRELIWCVFHEIDRLHGEEG' A
#
# COMPACT_ATOMS: atom_id res chain seq x y z
N LYS A 1 22.59 -6.58 -10.73
CA LYS A 1 22.69 -6.30 -9.30
C LYS A 1 21.99 -5.02 -8.94
N ASN A 2 22.43 -3.92 -9.57
CA ASN A 2 21.78 -2.65 -9.30
C ASN A 2 20.34 -2.66 -9.74
N GLU A 3 20.03 -3.43 -10.78
CA GLU A 3 18.66 -3.49 -11.26
C GLU A 3 17.76 -4.20 -10.26
N GLU A 4 18.29 -5.23 -9.60
CA GLU A 4 17.49 -5.89 -8.59
C GLU A 4 17.18 -4.95 -7.42
N LEU A 5 18.20 -4.23 -6.97
CA LEU A 5 18.00 -3.31 -5.87
C LEU A 5 17.04 -2.20 -6.25
N ARG A 6 17.12 -1.75 -7.51
CA ARG A 6 16.21 -0.72 -7.96
C ARG A 6 14.77 -1.22 -7.94
N LYS A 7 14.56 -2.46 -8.32
CA LYS A 7 13.22 -3.02 -8.32
C LYS A 7 12.66 -3.04 -6.91
N TYR A 8 13.46 -3.48 -5.95
CA TYR A 8 13.02 -3.48 -4.57
C TYR A 8 12.76 -2.07 -4.06
N TYR A 9 13.63 -1.16 -4.43
CA TYR A 9 13.42 0.23 -4.04
C TYR A 9 12.07 0.74 -4.54
N GLU A 10 11.73 0.41 -5.79
CA GLU A 10 10.47 0.86 -6.35
C GLU A 10 9.29 0.22 -5.64
N ILE A 11 9.42 -1.06 -5.29
CA ILE A 11 8.33 -1.75 -4.61
C ILE A 11 8.09 -1.15 -3.23
N PHE A 12 9.14 -0.97 -2.45
CA PHE A 12 8.99 -0.38 -1.11
C PHE A 12 8.54 1.07 -1.19
N THR A 13 9.04 1.79 -2.19
CA THR A 13 8.62 3.18 -2.37
C THR A 13 7.14 3.25 -2.72
N ALA A 14 6.66 2.35 -3.56
CA ALA A 14 5.25 2.32 -3.91
C ALA A 14 4.39 2.08 -2.67
N ALA A 15 4.81 1.16 -1.82
CA ALA A 15 4.07 0.89 -0.58
C ALA A 15 4.07 2.11 0.32
N TRP A 16 5.21 2.76 0.44
CA TRP A 16 5.30 3.98 1.25
C TRP A 16 4.38 5.07 0.74
N LYS A 17 4.37 5.27 -0.58
CA LYS A 17 3.52 6.29 -1.17
C LYS A 17 2.05 5.97 -0.96
N LEU A 18 1.70 4.69 -1.04
CA LEU A 18 0.33 4.27 -0.79
C LEU A 18 -0.08 4.62 0.64
N PHE A 19 0.76 4.27 1.59
CA PHE A 19 0.47 4.56 2.98
C PHE A 19 0.38 6.06 3.21
N ARG A 20 1.33 6.81 2.68
CA ARG A 20 1.36 8.25 2.87
C ARG A 20 0.11 8.92 2.31
N ALA A 21 -0.36 8.44 1.16
CA ALA A 21 -1.49 9.06 0.51
C ALA A 21 -2.80 8.78 1.23
N TYR A 22 -2.92 7.62 1.89
CA TYR A 22 -4.20 7.19 2.42
C TYR A 22 -4.20 6.91 3.92
N HIS A 23 -3.15 7.27 4.64
CA HIS A 23 -3.10 6.92 6.06
C HIS A 23 -4.22 7.58 6.85
N ALA A 24 -4.81 8.65 6.34
CA ALA A 24 -5.91 9.33 7.02
C ALA A 24 -7.26 8.95 6.45
N ALA A 25 -7.34 7.92 5.61
CA ALA A 25 -8.59 7.53 4.99
C ALA A 25 -9.55 6.97 6.02
N GLU A 26 -10.70 7.59 6.17
CA GLU A 26 -11.70 7.14 7.14
C GLU A 26 -13.04 6.82 6.50
N SER A 27 -13.41 7.53 5.45
CA SER A 27 -14.70 7.29 4.82
C SER A 27 -14.64 6.04 3.97
N ASP A 28 -15.82 5.48 3.70
CA ASP A 28 -15.91 4.32 2.82
C ASP A 28 -15.37 4.64 1.43
N GLU A 29 -15.63 5.86 0.97
CA GLU A 29 -15.16 6.27 -0.34
C GLU A 29 -13.64 6.30 -0.38
N ASP A 30 -13.02 6.84 0.67
CA ASP A 30 -11.57 6.89 0.74
C ASP A 30 -10.98 5.48 0.78
N ARG A 31 -11.66 4.56 1.50
CA ARG A 31 -11.17 3.20 1.58
C ARG A 31 -11.26 2.50 0.23
N LEU A 32 -12.30 2.80 -0.53
CA LEU A 32 -12.39 2.23 -1.88
C LEU A 32 -11.26 2.76 -2.77
N ARG A 33 -10.92 4.02 -2.63
CA ARG A 33 -9.81 4.58 -3.38
C ARG A 33 -8.50 3.93 -2.99
N LEU A 34 -8.33 3.65 -1.70
CA LEU A 34 -7.14 2.96 -1.22
C LEU A 34 -7.03 1.58 -1.84
N MET A 35 -8.13 0.84 -1.88
CA MET A 35 -8.12 -0.50 -2.45
C MET A 35 -7.82 -0.45 -3.94
N THR A 36 -8.41 0.50 -4.65
CA THR A 36 -8.15 0.65 -6.08
C THR A 36 -6.69 1.00 -6.33
N ALA A 37 -6.14 1.92 -5.53
CA ALA A 37 -4.74 2.28 -5.68
C ALA A 37 -3.84 1.10 -5.43
N GLY A 38 -4.17 0.28 -4.43
CA GLY A 38 -3.39 -0.93 -4.16
C GLY A 38 -3.41 -1.89 -5.32
N GLU A 39 -4.57 -2.07 -5.93
CA GLU A 39 -4.66 -2.96 -7.09
C GLU A 39 -3.81 -2.46 -8.25
N LEU A 40 -3.84 -1.16 -8.50
CA LEU A 40 -3.05 -0.60 -9.58
C LEU A 40 -1.56 -0.80 -9.34
N ILE A 41 -1.14 -0.65 -8.08
CA ILE A 41 0.25 -0.88 -7.74
C ILE A 41 0.61 -2.33 -7.95
N TYR A 42 -0.27 -3.26 -7.56
CA TYR A 42 0.01 -4.66 -7.75
C TYR A 42 0.10 -5.00 -9.24
N GLN A 43 -0.74 -4.40 -10.06
CA GLN A 43 -0.67 -4.66 -11.49
C GLN A 43 0.66 -4.20 -12.07
N LYS A 44 1.24 -3.15 -11.51
CA LYS A 44 2.52 -2.66 -11.98
C LYS A 44 3.67 -3.52 -11.47
N TYR A 45 3.56 -4.05 -10.27
CA TYR A 45 4.60 -4.89 -9.66
C TYR A 45 3.97 -6.18 -9.16
N PRO A 46 3.60 -7.09 -10.07
CA PRO A 46 2.84 -8.29 -9.68
C PRO A 46 3.74 -9.36 -9.08
N CYS A 47 4.06 -9.22 -7.81
CA CYS A 47 4.88 -10.19 -7.11
C CYS A 47 4.38 -10.33 -5.68
N ASP A 48 4.84 -11.41 -5.03
CA ASP A 48 4.37 -11.70 -3.68
C ASP A 48 4.74 -10.61 -2.71
N LEU A 49 5.95 -10.07 -2.84
CA LEU A 49 6.38 -9.01 -1.93
C LEU A 49 5.45 -7.80 -2.02
N MET A 50 5.12 -7.40 -3.25
CA MET A 50 4.26 -6.24 -3.40
C MET A 50 2.89 -6.50 -2.79
N ARG A 51 2.34 -7.69 -3.04
CA ARG A 51 1.04 -8.03 -2.48
C ARG A 51 1.06 -7.98 -0.96
N GLU A 52 2.11 -8.53 -0.35
CA GLU A 52 2.19 -8.54 1.10
C GLU A 52 2.37 -7.14 1.66
N LEU A 53 3.14 -6.31 0.98
CA LEU A 53 3.33 -4.94 1.43
C LEU A 53 2.02 -4.15 1.35
N ILE A 54 1.26 -4.35 0.28
CA ILE A 54 -0.03 -3.68 0.15
C ILE A 54 -0.96 -4.11 1.28
N TRP A 55 -0.99 -5.40 1.59
CA TRP A 55 -1.79 -5.88 2.71
C TRP A 55 -1.35 -5.27 4.03
N CYS A 56 -0.04 -5.14 4.22
CA CYS A 56 0.48 -4.52 5.43
C CYS A 56 0.01 -3.07 5.53
N VAL A 57 0.02 -2.36 4.41
CA VAL A 57 -0.45 -0.98 4.41
C VAL A 57 -1.93 -0.92 4.77
N PHE A 58 -2.75 -1.80 4.17
CA PHE A 58 -4.17 -1.83 4.48
C PHE A 58 -4.40 -2.08 5.97
N HIS A 59 -3.72 -3.07 6.52
CA HIS A 59 -3.89 -3.43 7.92
C HIS A 59 -3.43 -2.32 8.85
N GLU A 60 -2.33 -1.67 8.50
CA GLU A 60 -1.82 -0.60 9.35
C GLU A 60 -2.77 0.58 9.37
N ILE A 61 -3.33 0.93 8.22
CA ILE A 61 -4.28 2.03 8.17
C ILE A 61 -5.53 1.67 8.98
N ASP A 62 -6.01 0.44 8.86
CA ASP A 62 -7.14 0.00 9.68
C ASP A 62 -6.82 0.08 11.16
N ARG A 63 -5.61 -0.33 11.54
CA ARG A 63 -5.22 -0.31 12.94
C ARG A 63 -5.19 1.11 13.48
N LEU A 64 -4.69 2.05 12.65
CA LEU A 64 -4.61 3.43 13.09
C LEU A 64 -5.98 4.00 13.41
N HIS A 65 -7.00 3.59 12.69
CA HIS A 65 -8.34 4.13 12.87
C HIS A 65 -9.22 3.24 13.73
N GLY A 66 -8.91 1.98 13.79
CA GLY A 66 -9.73 1.05 14.54
C GLY A 66 -9.49 1.09 16.04
N GLU A 67 -8.30 1.53 16.45
CA GLU A 67 -7.98 1.52 17.86
C GLU A 67 -8.72 2.57 18.66
N GLU A 68 -9.34 3.48 17.97
CA GLU A 68 -10.05 4.52 18.68
C GLU A 68 -11.44 4.10 19.11
N GLY A 69 -11.91 3.04 18.51
CA GLY A 69 -13.25 2.55 18.84
C GLY A 69 -13.27 1.82 20.14
#